data_f4b427fdf69100db1ec5b12df943753d
#
_entry.id   f4b427fdf69100db1ec5b12df943753d
#
_cell.length_a   1.000
_cell.length_b   1.000
_cell.length_c   1.000
_cell.angle_alpha   90.00
_cell.angle_beta   90.00
_cell.angle_gamma   90.00
#
_symmetry.space_group_name_H-M   'P 1'
#
loop_
_entity.id
_entity.type
_entity.pdbx_description
1 polymer ?
#
loop_
_entity_poly.entity_id
_entity_poly.type
_entity_poly.pdbx_seq_one_letter_code
_entity_poly.pdbx_strand_id
1 'polypeptide(L)'
;MNPTTAKDPSVLFDKDGFVINPEQWDIALAQRIANSEGLGEMDALQQQLLLTLRDEFHKFGAVTALSHICHLNGLDADCLHQRFRSPRQAWRIAGLPNPGEEAKAYLA
;
A
#
# COMPACT_ATOMS: atom_id res chain seq x y z
N MET A 1 25.04 12.05 6.98
CA MET A 1 23.99 11.75 7.18
C MET A 1 23.69 10.45 7.10
N ASN A 2 22.88 9.92 7.38
CA ASN A 2 22.69 8.63 7.40
C ASN A 2 21.83 8.16 6.31
N PRO A 3 22.16 7.07 5.71
CA PRO A 3 21.49 6.61 4.53
C PRO A 3 20.07 6.21 4.80
N THR A 4 19.79 5.66 5.93
CA THR A 4 18.46 5.23 6.22
C THR A 4 17.54 6.37 6.34
N THR A 5 17.96 7.38 7.02
CA THR A 5 17.12 8.53 7.16
C THR A 5 17.17 9.41 5.95
N ALA A 6 18.16 9.26 5.11
CA ALA A 6 18.17 10.02 3.88
C ALA A 6 16.97 9.64 3.01
N LYS A 7 16.54 8.38 3.07
CA LYS A 7 15.40 7.96 2.33
C LYS A 7 14.14 8.64 2.82
N ASP A 8 14.02 8.83 4.13
CA ASP A 8 12.81 9.39 4.70
C ASP A 8 12.47 10.77 4.17
N PRO A 9 13.42 11.72 4.17
CA PRO A 9 13.09 13.04 3.66
C PRO A 9 12.77 13.06 2.19
N SER A 10 13.19 12.05 1.44
CA SER A 10 12.95 12.05 0.02
C SER A 10 11.59 11.48 -0.34
N VAL A 11 10.90 10.84 0.60
CA VAL A 11 9.58 10.30 0.33
C VAL A 11 8.54 11.37 0.65
N LEU A 12 7.73 11.70 -0.33
CA LEU A 12 6.71 12.73 -0.19
C LEU A 12 5.32 12.11 -0.18
N PHE A 13 4.43 12.70 0.60
CA PHE A 13 3.05 12.25 0.70
C PHE A 13 2.12 13.39 0.33
N ASP A 14 0.97 13.05 -0.27
CA ASP A 14 -0.02 14.06 -0.55
C ASP A 14 -0.91 14.29 0.68
N LYS A 15 -1.89 15.15 0.55
CA LYS A 15 -2.74 15.51 1.68
C LYS A 15 -3.56 14.35 2.22
N ASP A 16 -3.75 13.31 1.42
CA ASP A 16 -4.52 12.14 1.81
C ASP A 16 -3.62 11.01 2.30
N GLY A 17 -2.30 11.25 2.37
CA GLY A 17 -1.35 10.26 2.87
C GLY A 17 -0.83 9.28 1.84
N PHE A 18 -1.12 9.51 0.55
CA PHE A 18 -0.58 8.65 -0.49
C PHE A 18 0.82 9.09 -0.90
N VAL A 19 1.64 8.11 -1.28
CA VAL A 19 3.01 8.39 -1.69
C VAL A 19 3.00 9.07 -3.06
N ILE A 20 3.70 10.21 -3.16
CA ILE A 20 3.77 10.94 -4.42
C ILE A 20 4.75 10.31 -5.39
N ASN A 21 5.84 9.74 -4.87
CA ASN A 21 6.87 9.12 -5.71
C ASN A 21 6.98 7.62 -5.40
N PRO A 22 6.15 6.79 -6.02
CA PRO A 22 6.07 5.35 -5.68
C PRO A 22 7.38 4.59 -5.89
N GLU A 23 8.26 5.10 -6.73
CA GLU A 23 9.54 4.43 -6.97
C GLU A 23 10.46 4.48 -5.75
N GLN A 24 10.14 5.32 -4.77
CA GLN A 24 10.92 5.40 -3.54
C GLN A 24 10.53 4.34 -2.52
N TRP A 25 9.52 3.55 -2.83
CA TRP A 25 8.97 2.60 -1.87
C TRP A 25 9.85 1.36 -1.73
N ASP A 26 9.90 0.83 -0.49
CA ASP A 26 10.42 -0.50 -0.21
C ASP A 26 9.68 -1.03 1.01
N ILE A 27 9.98 -2.25 1.42
CA ILE A 27 9.29 -2.88 2.55
C ILE A 27 9.57 -2.13 3.85
N ALA A 28 10.76 -1.57 4.00
CA ALA A 28 11.07 -0.79 5.20
C ALA A 28 10.18 0.45 5.29
N LEU A 29 9.95 1.14 4.18
CA LEU A 29 9.05 2.27 4.17
C LEU A 29 7.62 1.82 4.47
N ALA A 30 7.20 0.68 3.89
CA ALA A 30 5.88 0.15 4.17
C ALA A 30 5.67 -0.08 5.65
N GLN A 31 6.65 -0.67 6.32
CA GLN A 31 6.55 -0.92 7.75
C GLN A 31 6.46 0.38 8.54
N ARG A 32 7.19 1.42 8.13
CA ARG A 32 7.11 2.70 8.82
C ARG A 32 5.75 3.37 8.64
N ILE A 33 5.18 3.27 7.44
CA ILE A 33 3.82 3.79 7.21
C ILE A 33 2.83 3.00 8.07
N ALA A 34 2.95 1.68 8.10
CA ALA A 34 2.08 0.84 8.91
C ALA A 34 2.16 1.23 10.38
N ASN A 35 3.38 1.46 10.89
CA ASN A 35 3.56 1.87 12.27
C ASN A 35 2.89 3.22 12.54
N SER A 36 3.06 4.16 11.64
CA SER A 36 2.49 5.50 11.83
C SER A 36 0.97 5.48 11.80
N GLU A 37 0.38 4.47 11.17
CA GLU A 37 -1.08 4.34 11.12
C GLU A 37 -1.62 3.37 12.15
N GLY A 38 -0.77 2.90 13.05
CA GLY A 38 -1.21 2.06 14.15
C GLY A 38 -1.44 0.61 13.81
N LEU A 39 -0.98 0.16 12.64
CA LEU A 39 -1.17 -1.23 12.25
C LEU A 39 -0.20 -2.17 12.98
N GLY A 40 0.99 -1.69 13.28
CA GLY A 40 2.00 -2.50 13.92
C GLY A 40 2.83 -3.29 12.92
N GLU A 41 3.56 -4.27 13.44
CA GLU A 41 4.45 -5.06 12.60
C GLU A 41 3.66 -5.94 11.65
N MET A 42 4.00 -5.89 10.37
CA MET A 42 3.29 -6.66 9.35
C MET A 42 3.87 -8.06 9.24
N ASP A 43 3.00 -9.06 9.05
CA ASP A 43 3.45 -10.42 8.83
C ASP A 43 3.79 -10.63 7.34
N ALA A 44 4.27 -11.84 7.03
CA ALA A 44 4.70 -12.14 5.67
C ALA A 44 3.54 -12.05 4.66
N LEU A 45 2.35 -12.44 5.09
CA LEU A 45 1.19 -12.39 4.21
C LEU A 45 0.78 -10.96 3.88
N GLN A 46 0.79 -10.09 4.88
CA GLN A 46 0.50 -8.68 4.64
C GLN A 46 1.50 -8.08 3.66
N GLN A 47 2.78 -8.40 3.82
CA GLN A 47 3.80 -7.92 2.91
C GLN A 47 3.58 -8.45 1.50
N GLN A 48 3.19 -9.71 1.37
CA GLN A 48 2.92 -10.29 0.07
C GLN A 48 1.74 -9.62 -0.63
N LEU A 49 0.71 -9.27 0.13
CA LEU A 49 -0.44 -8.56 -0.43
C LEU A 49 -0.03 -7.19 -0.98
N LEU A 50 0.86 -6.50 -0.27
CA LEU A 50 1.35 -5.20 -0.75
C LEU A 50 2.13 -5.36 -2.05
N LEU A 51 2.96 -6.39 -2.13
CA LEU A 51 3.73 -6.65 -3.34
C LEU A 51 2.82 -6.98 -4.52
N THR A 52 1.76 -7.74 -4.27
CA THR A 52 0.80 -8.06 -5.31
C THR A 52 0.07 -6.80 -5.79
N LEU A 53 -0.33 -5.93 -4.85
CA LEU A 53 -0.95 -4.67 -5.23
C LEU A 53 -0.05 -3.85 -6.15
N ARG A 54 1.23 -3.74 -5.78
CA ARG A 54 2.18 -2.97 -6.58
C ARG A 54 2.37 -3.60 -7.95
N ASP A 55 2.47 -4.92 -8.02
CA ASP A 55 2.66 -5.62 -9.27
C ASP A 55 1.48 -5.39 -10.22
N GLU A 56 0.27 -5.51 -9.69
CA GLU A 56 -0.92 -5.29 -10.50
C GLU A 56 -1.05 -3.83 -10.94
N PHE A 57 -0.68 -2.90 -10.07
CA PHE A 57 -0.69 -1.50 -10.43
C PHE A 57 0.30 -1.22 -11.57
N HIS A 58 1.49 -1.80 -11.49
CA HIS A 58 2.49 -1.61 -12.55
C HIS A 58 2.03 -2.19 -13.88
N LYS A 59 1.29 -3.29 -13.84
CA LYS A 59 0.80 -3.91 -15.07
C LYS A 59 -0.33 -3.15 -15.71
N PHE A 60 -1.25 -2.63 -14.91
CA PHE A 60 -2.49 -2.08 -15.44
C PHE A 60 -2.65 -0.59 -15.23
N GLY A 61 -1.82 0.01 -14.40
CA GLY A 61 -1.80 1.46 -14.21
C GLY A 61 -3.04 2.05 -13.57
N ALA A 62 -3.89 1.21 -12.97
CA ALA A 62 -5.14 1.66 -12.41
C ALA A 62 -5.50 0.79 -11.22
N VAL A 63 -6.52 1.21 -10.48
CA VAL A 63 -7.01 0.41 -9.37
C VAL A 63 -7.62 -0.86 -9.94
N THR A 64 -7.06 -1.99 -9.58
CA THR A 64 -7.60 -3.27 -10.00
C THR A 64 -8.64 -3.72 -9.00
N ALA A 65 -9.43 -4.71 -9.36
CA ALA A 65 -10.41 -5.27 -8.44
C ALA A 65 -9.69 -5.85 -7.22
N LEU A 66 -10.07 -5.38 -6.04
CA LEU A 66 -9.39 -5.80 -4.82
C LEU A 66 -9.58 -7.28 -4.53
N SER A 67 -10.75 -7.82 -4.88
CA SER A 67 -10.97 -9.26 -4.72
C SER A 67 -10.01 -10.07 -5.56
N HIS A 68 -9.59 -9.54 -6.72
CA HIS A 68 -8.61 -10.23 -7.56
C HIS A 68 -7.25 -10.34 -6.85
N ILE A 69 -6.85 -9.28 -6.16
CA ILE A 69 -5.61 -9.31 -5.37
C ILE A 69 -5.68 -10.43 -4.34
N CYS A 70 -6.82 -10.56 -3.68
CA CYS A 70 -7.01 -11.61 -2.69
C CYS A 70 -6.96 -12.99 -3.32
N HIS A 71 -7.63 -13.18 -4.45
CA HIS A 71 -7.64 -14.47 -5.13
C HIS A 71 -6.26 -14.89 -5.61
N LEU A 72 -5.44 -13.95 -6.06
CA LEU A 72 -4.08 -14.25 -6.49
C LEU A 72 -3.25 -14.82 -5.34
N ASN A 73 -3.64 -14.55 -4.12
CA ASN A 73 -2.95 -15.04 -2.94
C ASN A 73 -3.70 -16.19 -2.25
N GLY A 74 -4.71 -16.74 -2.91
CA GLY A 74 -5.48 -17.86 -2.36
C GLY A 74 -6.33 -17.49 -1.17
N LEU A 75 -6.81 -16.24 -1.10
CA LEU A 75 -7.55 -15.73 0.04
C LEU A 75 -8.95 -15.31 -0.36
N ASP A 76 -9.80 -15.09 0.65
CA ASP A 76 -11.16 -14.60 0.45
C ASP A 76 -11.15 -13.21 -0.15
N ALA A 77 -12.23 -12.84 -0.81
CA ALA A 77 -12.37 -11.55 -1.46
C ALA A 77 -12.19 -10.37 -0.52
N ASP A 78 -12.41 -10.57 0.79
CA ASP A 78 -12.31 -9.52 1.79
C ASP A 78 -10.96 -9.45 2.47
N CYS A 79 -9.93 -10.10 1.92
CA CYS A 79 -8.65 -10.22 2.62
C CYS A 79 -8.05 -8.88 3.01
N LEU A 80 -8.23 -7.84 2.21
CA LEU A 80 -7.65 -6.55 2.53
C LEU A 80 -8.35 -5.90 3.73
N HIS A 81 -9.65 -6.10 3.88
CA HIS A 81 -10.35 -5.65 5.08
C HIS A 81 -9.96 -6.46 6.30
N GLN A 82 -9.62 -7.72 6.10
CA GLN A 82 -9.25 -8.59 7.22
C GLN A 82 -7.83 -8.34 7.69
N ARG A 83 -6.94 -7.97 6.79
CA ARG A 83 -5.51 -7.84 7.10
C ARG A 83 -5.06 -6.41 7.32
N PHE A 84 -5.84 -5.44 6.86
CA PHE A 84 -5.59 -4.01 7.05
C PHE A 84 -6.89 -3.39 7.53
N ARG A 85 -6.83 -2.16 8.00
CA ARG A 85 -8.05 -1.49 8.46
C ARG A 85 -9.01 -1.22 7.31
N SER A 86 -8.44 -0.98 6.13
CA SER A 86 -9.24 -0.77 4.93
C SER A 86 -8.35 -1.01 3.73
N PRO A 87 -8.92 -1.25 2.57
CA PRO A 87 -8.12 -1.30 1.34
C PRO A 87 -7.37 0.00 1.08
N ARG A 88 -7.92 1.15 1.50
CA ARG A 88 -7.24 2.43 1.34
C ARG A 88 -5.94 2.45 2.16
N GLN A 89 -5.98 1.90 3.37
CA GLN A 89 -4.77 1.79 4.17
C GLN A 89 -3.75 0.90 3.48
N ALA A 90 -4.17 -0.23 2.94
CA ALA A 90 -3.27 -1.12 2.22
C ALA A 90 -2.63 -0.41 1.04
N TRP A 91 -3.43 0.38 0.31
CA TRP A 91 -2.93 1.15 -0.84
C TRP A 91 -1.86 2.14 -0.41
N ARG A 92 -2.11 2.88 0.68
CA ARG A 92 -1.11 3.83 1.19
C ARG A 92 0.17 3.13 1.64
N ILE A 93 0.03 2.03 2.37
CA ILE A 93 1.19 1.28 2.86
C ILE A 93 1.97 0.68 1.69
N ALA A 94 1.28 0.28 0.63
CA ALA A 94 1.92 -0.23 -0.57
C ALA A 94 2.67 0.85 -1.35
N GLY A 95 2.58 2.09 -0.91
CA GLY A 95 3.33 3.17 -1.56
C GLY A 95 2.82 3.55 -2.92
N LEU A 96 1.55 3.30 -3.20
CA LEU A 96 0.97 3.64 -4.48
C LEU A 96 0.41 5.05 -4.47
N PRO A 97 0.41 5.73 -5.61
CA PRO A 97 -0.02 7.12 -5.63
C PRO A 97 -1.52 7.27 -5.45
N ASN A 98 -1.95 8.49 -5.20
CA ASN A 98 -3.37 8.79 -5.03
C ASN A 98 -4.14 8.31 -6.27
N PRO A 99 -5.11 7.42 -6.10
CA PRO A 99 -5.82 6.84 -7.25
C PRO A 99 -6.91 7.74 -7.82
N GLY A 100 -7.17 8.90 -7.19
CA GLY A 100 -8.24 9.80 -7.62
C GLY A 100 -9.48 9.62 -6.79
N GLU A 101 -10.38 10.61 -6.85
CA GLU A 101 -11.54 10.66 -5.96
C GLU A 101 -12.47 9.46 -6.15
N GLU A 102 -12.73 9.10 -7.40
CA GLU A 102 -13.65 8.01 -7.66
C GLU A 102 -13.09 6.68 -7.15
N ALA A 103 -11.82 6.43 -7.45
CA ALA A 103 -11.19 5.19 -7.01
C ALA A 103 -11.05 5.12 -5.50
N LYS A 104 -10.85 6.26 -4.83
CA LYS A 104 -10.76 6.28 -3.38
C LYS A 104 -12.04 5.76 -2.72
N ALA A 105 -13.17 5.96 -3.36
CA ALA A 105 -14.43 5.46 -2.82
C ALA A 105 -14.47 3.93 -2.80
N TYR A 106 -13.85 3.29 -3.79
CA TYR A 106 -13.77 1.84 -3.81
C TYR A 106 -12.85 1.28 -2.74
N LEU A 107 -11.90 2.09 -2.28
CA LEU A 107 -10.92 1.64 -1.31
C LEU A 107 -11.37 1.84 0.14
N ALA A 108 -12.52 2.42 0.33
CA ALA A 108 -12.99 2.74 1.69
C ALA A 108 -13.28 1.52 2.57
#